data_f0659e5bf57a6be10e79d778c510a597
#
_entry.id   f0659e5bf57a6be10e79d778c510a597
#
_cell.length_a   1.000
_cell.length_b   1.000
_cell.length_c   1.000
_cell.angle_alpha   90.00
_cell.angle_beta   90.00
_cell.angle_gamma   90.00
#
_symmetry.space_group_name_H-M   'P 1'
#
loop_
_entity.id
_entity.type
_entity.pdbx_description
1 polymer ?
#
loop_
_entity_poly.entity_id
_entity_poly.type
_entity_poly.pdbx_seq_one_letter_code
_entity_poly.pdbx_strand_id
1 'polypeptide(L)'
;MRRNPPANRLMLAMAVALAAFFVWGTLVRPLVEGEPPVATSLVFATGVLLAGLIIWIVLGRIQRLQRTQRRALREREPQARTFGSYALNGVAAYLSRAIPLLALGPAPRGMLTASPTGVIDPSGFRVVRGGDRLLTAYSVPRDRIQGVTRGAIQEGAFLYPTLEIVVSQGAGQATIPVPVTRDDAPLRRESPDGMDRLISDAARIWGVPVLGDGG
;
A
#
# COMPACT_ATOMS: atom_id res chain seq x y z
N MET A 1 -4.32 -23.35 -15.53
CA MET A 1 -3.82 -22.12 -14.85
C MET A 1 -3.88 -22.33 -13.34
N ARG A 2 -2.77 -22.66 -12.68
CA ARG A 2 -2.70 -22.76 -11.21
C ARG A 2 -2.71 -21.34 -10.64
N ARG A 3 -3.76 -20.99 -9.93
CA ARG A 3 -3.83 -19.76 -9.13
C ARG A 3 -2.86 -19.92 -7.96
N ASN A 4 -1.69 -19.32 -8.02
CA ASN A 4 -0.87 -19.17 -6.83
C ASN A 4 -1.68 -18.35 -5.82
N PRO A 5 -1.87 -18.85 -4.59
CA PRO A 5 -2.51 -18.08 -3.55
C PRO A 5 -1.71 -16.79 -3.34
N PRO A 6 -2.35 -15.64 -3.16
CA PRO A 6 -1.65 -14.38 -2.94
C PRO A 6 -0.70 -14.56 -1.75
N ALA A 7 0.55 -14.16 -1.90
CA ALA A 7 1.62 -14.34 -0.91
C ALA A 7 1.20 -13.89 0.50
N ASN A 8 0.33 -12.89 0.60
CA ASN A 8 -0.24 -12.41 1.86
C ASN A 8 -1.14 -13.43 2.57
N ARG A 9 -1.89 -14.26 1.83
CA ARG A 9 -2.72 -15.31 2.44
C ARG A 9 -1.86 -16.44 2.99
N LEU A 10 -0.80 -16.78 2.29
CA LEU A 10 0.17 -17.78 2.77
C LEU A 10 0.90 -17.28 4.01
N MET A 11 1.34 -16.00 4.00
CA MET A 11 1.99 -15.37 5.16
C MET A 11 1.05 -15.23 6.34
N LEU A 12 -0.21 -14.85 6.11
CA LEU A 12 -1.22 -14.77 7.17
C LEU A 12 -1.52 -16.17 7.72
N ALA A 13 -1.69 -17.16 6.86
CA ALA A 13 -1.91 -18.56 7.28
C ALA A 13 -0.72 -19.11 8.07
N MET A 14 0.52 -18.81 7.66
CA MET A 14 1.73 -19.18 8.41
C MET A 14 1.82 -18.44 9.75
N ALA A 15 1.49 -17.17 9.80
CA ALA A 15 1.47 -16.39 11.05
C ALA A 15 0.40 -16.92 12.02
N VAL A 16 -0.78 -17.23 11.52
CA VAL A 16 -1.88 -17.83 12.32
C VAL A 16 -1.51 -19.23 12.79
N ALA A 17 -0.93 -20.08 11.92
CA ALA A 17 -0.49 -21.43 12.29
C ALA A 17 0.65 -21.40 13.32
N LEU A 18 1.61 -20.49 13.18
CA LEU A 18 2.66 -20.25 14.17
C LEU A 18 2.09 -19.77 15.50
N ALA A 19 1.17 -18.80 15.48
CA ALA A 19 0.52 -18.32 16.68
C ALA A 19 -0.31 -19.41 17.38
N ALA A 20 -1.06 -20.22 16.63
CA ALA A 20 -1.84 -21.34 17.16
C ALA A 20 -0.93 -22.43 17.75
N PHE A 21 0.12 -22.82 17.04
CA PHE A 21 1.12 -23.78 17.52
C PHE A 21 1.82 -23.25 18.80
N PHE A 22 2.04 -21.96 18.85
CA PHE A 22 2.68 -21.29 19.97
C PHE A 22 1.76 -21.26 21.21
N VAL A 23 0.48 -20.88 21.03
CA VAL A 23 -0.53 -20.90 22.10
C VAL A 23 -0.75 -22.31 22.63
N TRP A 24 -0.80 -23.29 21.75
CA TRP A 24 -0.90 -24.70 22.14
C TRP A 24 0.30 -25.16 22.96
N GLY A 25 1.51 -24.92 22.47
CA GLY A 25 2.75 -25.38 23.14
C GLY A 25 3.05 -24.68 24.46
N THR A 26 2.59 -23.41 24.62
CA THR A 26 2.93 -22.60 25.81
C THR A 26 1.84 -22.56 26.86
N LEU A 27 0.59 -22.63 26.48
CA LEU A 27 -0.54 -22.50 27.40
C LEU A 27 -1.25 -23.84 27.66
N VAL A 28 -1.51 -24.60 26.61
CA VAL A 28 -2.34 -25.80 26.73
C VAL A 28 -1.53 -27.00 27.20
N ARG A 29 -0.37 -27.22 26.63
CA ARG A 29 0.46 -28.39 26.94
C ARG A 29 0.96 -28.41 28.39
N PRO A 30 1.51 -27.32 28.98
CA PRO A 30 1.93 -27.33 30.38
C PRO A 30 0.79 -27.49 31.38
N LEU A 31 -0.41 -26.95 31.03
CA LEU A 31 -1.62 -27.12 31.85
C LEU A 31 -2.09 -28.60 31.87
N VAL A 32 -1.84 -29.34 30.77
CA VAL A 32 -2.22 -30.75 30.68
C VAL A 32 -1.16 -31.69 31.26
N GLU A 33 0.12 -31.36 31.10
CA GLU A 33 1.26 -32.23 31.48
C GLU A 33 1.90 -31.86 32.84
N GLY A 34 1.49 -30.74 33.48
CA GLY A 34 1.99 -30.35 34.80
C GLY A 34 3.45 -29.91 34.82
N GLU A 35 3.97 -29.40 33.71
CA GLU A 35 5.37 -28.98 33.60
C GLU A 35 5.70 -27.70 34.39
N PRO A 36 6.96 -27.51 34.84
CA PRO A 36 7.34 -26.36 35.61
C PRO A 36 7.27 -25.04 34.81
N PRO A 37 6.81 -23.92 35.42
CA PRO A 37 6.55 -22.65 34.74
C PRO A 37 7.77 -22.00 34.04
N VAL A 38 9.00 -22.42 34.41
CA VAL A 38 10.24 -21.87 33.82
C VAL A 38 10.45 -22.33 32.39
N ALA A 39 10.19 -23.61 32.09
CA ALA A 39 10.32 -24.15 30.73
C ALA A 39 9.30 -23.47 29.77
N THR A 40 8.10 -23.25 30.25
CA THR A 40 7.02 -22.56 29.52
C THR A 40 7.40 -21.12 29.17
N SER A 41 7.99 -20.38 30.13
CA SER A 41 8.42 -19.00 29.93
C SER A 41 9.54 -18.88 28.88
N LEU A 42 10.47 -19.83 28.83
CA LEU A 42 11.57 -19.86 27.87
C LEU A 42 11.08 -20.12 26.44
N VAL A 43 10.16 -21.06 26.28
CA VAL A 43 9.52 -21.36 24.99
C VAL A 43 8.71 -20.15 24.52
N PHE A 44 7.98 -19.48 25.43
CA PHE A 44 7.26 -18.27 25.12
C PHE A 44 8.18 -17.16 24.61
N ALA A 45 9.25 -16.84 25.35
CA ALA A 45 10.21 -15.81 24.99
C ALA A 45 10.87 -16.10 23.64
N THR A 46 11.27 -17.35 23.39
CA THR A 46 11.87 -17.76 22.10
C THR A 46 10.92 -17.57 20.94
N GLY A 47 9.66 -17.93 21.11
CA GLY A 47 8.63 -17.75 20.05
C GLY A 47 8.33 -16.28 19.75
N VAL A 48 8.25 -15.42 20.77
CA VAL A 48 8.08 -13.97 20.57
C VAL A 48 9.27 -13.38 19.81
N LEU A 49 10.50 -13.78 20.18
CA LEU A 49 11.71 -13.34 19.50
C LEU A 49 11.73 -13.79 18.03
N LEU A 50 11.36 -15.05 17.76
CA LEU A 50 11.31 -15.59 16.41
C LEU A 50 10.24 -14.91 15.55
N ALA A 51 9.06 -14.68 16.10
CA ALA A 51 8.01 -13.93 15.43
C ALA A 51 8.44 -12.49 15.15
N GLY A 52 9.06 -11.82 16.11
CA GLY A 52 9.62 -10.47 15.94
C GLY A 52 10.69 -10.42 14.84
N LEU A 53 11.59 -11.41 14.81
CA LEU A 53 12.62 -11.53 13.78
C LEU A 53 12.02 -11.74 12.37
N ILE A 54 11.02 -12.62 12.24
CA ILE A 54 10.33 -12.85 10.97
C ILE A 54 9.65 -11.56 10.50
N ILE A 55 8.92 -10.88 11.36
CA ILE A 55 8.27 -9.61 11.06
C ILE A 55 9.33 -8.59 10.61
N TRP A 56 10.42 -8.46 11.34
CA TRP A 56 11.51 -7.53 11.01
C TRP A 56 12.14 -7.81 9.64
N ILE A 57 12.42 -9.10 9.32
CA ILE A 57 12.94 -9.51 8.01
C ILE A 57 11.95 -9.17 6.90
N VAL A 58 10.66 -9.48 7.09
CA VAL A 58 9.62 -9.22 6.09
C VAL A 58 9.46 -7.72 5.84
N LEU A 59 9.37 -6.93 6.91
CA LEU A 59 9.26 -5.46 6.82
C LEU A 59 10.51 -4.86 6.17
N GLY A 60 11.71 -5.33 6.54
CA GLY A 60 12.96 -4.90 5.95
C GLY A 60 13.04 -5.21 4.45
N ARG A 61 12.54 -6.39 4.03
CA ARG A 61 12.48 -6.76 2.61
C ARG A 61 11.52 -5.89 1.82
N ILE A 62 10.33 -5.61 2.37
CA ILE A 62 9.35 -4.71 1.75
C ILE A 62 9.95 -3.31 1.56
N GLN A 63 10.58 -2.77 2.60
CA GLN A 63 11.22 -1.44 2.54
C GLN A 63 12.35 -1.38 1.51
N ARG A 64 13.19 -2.43 1.43
CA ARG A 64 14.26 -2.50 0.42
C ARG A 64 13.71 -2.51 -0.99
N LEU A 65 12.70 -3.35 -1.26
CA LEU A 65 12.05 -3.42 -2.58
C LEU A 65 11.47 -2.07 -2.99
N GLN A 66 10.79 -1.37 -2.09
CA GLN A 66 10.24 -0.04 -2.38
C GLN A 66 11.34 1.00 -2.68
N ARG A 67 12.42 1.00 -1.89
CA ARG A 67 13.55 1.93 -2.13
C ARG A 67 14.22 1.66 -3.48
N THR A 68 14.45 0.39 -3.81
CA THR A 68 15.02 0.01 -5.12
C THR A 68 14.11 0.44 -6.27
N GLN A 69 12.80 0.19 -6.14
CA GLN A 69 11.82 0.60 -7.14
C GLN A 69 11.80 2.11 -7.36
N ARG A 70 11.76 2.90 -6.29
CA ARG A 70 11.77 4.37 -6.39
C ARG A 70 13.09 4.90 -6.95
N ARG A 71 14.21 4.29 -6.58
CA ARG A 71 15.52 4.65 -7.14
C ARG A 71 15.54 4.40 -8.64
N ALA A 72 15.13 3.23 -9.09
CA ALA A 72 15.04 2.90 -10.51
C ALA A 72 14.09 3.85 -11.29
N LEU A 73 12.98 4.26 -10.67
CA LEU A 73 12.07 5.25 -11.25
C LEU A 73 12.72 6.64 -11.36
N ARG A 74 13.38 7.11 -10.32
CA ARG A 74 14.07 8.41 -10.34
C ARG A 74 15.23 8.47 -11.36
N GLU A 75 15.94 7.35 -11.55
CA GLU A 75 17.00 7.26 -12.54
C GLU A 75 16.45 7.28 -13.99
N ARG A 76 15.29 6.64 -14.22
CA ARG A 76 14.65 6.60 -15.54
C ARG A 76 13.84 7.85 -15.87
N GLU A 77 13.28 8.47 -14.87
CA GLU A 77 12.31 9.56 -14.98
C GLU A 77 12.59 10.63 -13.93
N PRO A 78 13.67 11.38 -14.07
CA PRO A 78 14.13 12.34 -13.05
C PRO A 78 13.14 13.49 -12.82
N GLN A 79 12.27 13.77 -13.79
CA GLN A 79 11.23 14.81 -13.67
C GLN A 79 9.93 14.32 -13.02
N ALA A 80 9.78 12.99 -12.84
CA ALA A 80 8.59 12.45 -12.22
C ALA A 80 8.66 12.57 -10.69
N ARG A 81 7.54 13.01 -10.08
CA ARG A 81 7.36 12.96 -8.64
C ARG A 81 6.89 11.57 -8.24
N THR A 82 7.65 10.88 -7.38
CA THR A 82 7.30 9.54 -6.90
C THR A 82 6.96 9.57 -5.42
N PHE A 83 5.97 8.80 -5.00
CA PHE A 83 5.60 8.61 -3.59
C PHE A 83 5.16 7.17 -3.32
N GLY A 84 5.24 6.74 -2.07
CA GLY A 84 4.78 5.42 -1.68
C GLY A 84 3.28 5.37 -1.51
N SER A 85 2.69 4.20 -1.74
CA SER A 85 1.27 3.98 -1.54
C SER A 85 1.02 2.68 -0.78
N TYR A 86 -0.17 2.57 -0.18
CA TYR A 86 -0.67 1.34 0.43
C TYR A 86 -1.57 0.57 -0.52
N ALA A 87 -1.50 -0.74 -0.43
CA ALA A 87 -2.47 -1.63 -1.05
C ALA A 87 -3.62 -1.92 -0.06
N LEU A 88 -4.46 -0.93 0.21
CA LEU A 88 -5.63 -1.07 1.07
C LEU A 88 -6.71 -1.92 0.37
N ASN A 89 -7.36 -2.83 1.12
CA ASN A 89 -8.37 -3.74 0.55
C ASN A 89 -9.57 -2.97 0.00
N GLY A 90 -10.06 -1.98 0.75
CA GLY A 90 -11.18 -1.12 0.33
C GLY A 90 -10.88 -0.34 -0.95
N VAL A 91 -9.68 0.25 -1.03
CA VAL A 91 -9.22 0.97 -2.23
C VAL A 91 -9.08 0.03 -3.41
N ALA A 92 -8.48 -1.14 -3.23
CA ALA A 92 -8.31 -2.11 -4.31
C ALA A 92 -9.66 -2.61 -4.84
N ALA A 93 -10.63 -2.86 -3.95
CA ALA A 93 -11.99 -3.24 -4.35
C ALA A 93 -12.69 -2.10 -5.11
N TYR A 94 -12.55 -0.87 -4.67
CA TYR A 94 -13.07 0.31 -5.37
C TYR A 94 -12.42 0.47 -6.74
N LEU A 95 -11.09 0.51 -6.82
CA LEU A 95 -10.35 0.69 -8.07
C LEU A 95 -10.59 -0.43 -9.08
N SER A 96 -10.78 -1.67 -8.63
CA SER A 96 -11.09 -2.80 -9.52
C SER A 96 -12.40 -2.61 -10.28
N ARG A 97 -13.33 -1.82 -9.75
CA ARG A 97 -14.59 -1.45 -10.38
C ARG A 97 -14.48 -0.12 -11.13
N ALA A 98 -13.88 0.89 -10.49
CA ALA A 98 -13.81 2.25 -11.03
C ALA A 98 -12.93 2.35 -12.28
N ILE A 99 -11.76 1.72 -12.32
CA ILE A 99 -10.82 1.82 -13.44
C ILE A 99 -11.45 1.37 -14.78
N PRO A 100 -12.12 0.19 -14.88
CA PRO A 100 -12.82 -0.20 -16.11
C PRO A 100 -14.00 0.71 -16.45
N LEU A 101 -14.79 1.12 -15.44
CA LEU A 101 -15.94 2.01 -15.65
C LEU A 101 -15.53 3.39 -16.17
N LEU A 102 -14.35 3.87 -15.77
CA LEU A 102 -13.77 5.12 -16.24
C LEU A 102 -13.03 4.98 -17.58
N ALA A 103 -13.00 3.79 -18.18
CA ALA A 103 -12.21 3.49 -19.37
C ALA A 103 -10.71 3.83 -19.22
N LEU A 104 -10.16 3.71 -18.02
CA LEU A 104 -8.75 3.94 -17.70
C LEU A 104 -7.89 2.68 -17.82
N GLY A 105 -8.47 1.60 -18.31
CA GLY A 105 -7.80 0.32 -18.52
C GLY A 105 -8.49 -0.86 -17.84
N PRO A 106 -7.89 -2.05 -17.87
CA PRO A 106 -8.42 -3.23 -17.21
C PRO A 106 -8.33 -3.09 -15.69
N ALA A 107 -9.16 -3.83 -14.98
CA ALA A 107 -9.12 -3.87 -13.51
C ALA A 107 -7.70 -4.18 -13.00
N PRO A 108 -7.15 -3.39 -12.08
CA PRO A 108 -5.79 -3.59 -11.58
C PRO A 108 -5.69 -4.92 -10.83
N ARG A 109 -4.83 -5.81 -11.34
CA ARG A 109 -4.62 -7.14 -10.74
C ARG A 109 -3.44 -7.11 -9.78
N GLY A 110 -3.57 -7.78 -8.63
CA GLY A 110 -2.47 -7.97 -7.68
C GLY A 110 -1.99 -6.70 -6.98
N MET A 111 -2.80 -5.66 -6.86
CA MET A 111 -2.48 -4.47 -6.05
C MET A 111 -2.29 -4.82 -4.56
N LEU A 112 -2.88 -5.92 -4.10
CA LEU A 112 -2.86 -6.35 -2.70
C LEU A 112 -1.54 -7.01 -2.27
N THR A 113 -0.64 -7.31 -3.21
CA THR A 113 0.56 -8.13 -2.92
C THR A 113 1.86 -7.35 -2.89
N ALA A 114 1.86 -6.08 -3.27
CA ALA A 114 3.05 -5.24 -3.29
C ALA A 114 2.73 -3.84 -2.77
N SER A 115 3.71 -3.20 -2.18
CA SER A 115 3.61 -1.78 -1.84
C SER A 115 3.78 -0.97 -3.12
N PRO A 116 2.72 -0.45 -3.70
CA PRO A 116 2.77 0.27 -4.96
C PRO A 116 3.47 1.61 -4.80
N THR A 117 3.98 2.15 -5.89
CA THR A 117 4.54 3.51 -5.97
C THR A 117 3.65 4.34 -6.89
N GLY A 118 3.17 5.47 -6.41
CA GLY A 118 2.53 6.49 -7.23
C GLY A 118 3.58 7.30 -7.97
N VAL A 119 3.31 7.59 -9.25
CA VAL A 119 4.17 8.38 -10.13
C VAL A 119 3.32 9.48 -10.74
N ILE A 120 3.74 10.71 -10.53
CA ILE A 120 3.15 11.93 -11.09
C ILE A 120 4.13 12.48 -12.11
N ASP A 121 3.73 12.56 -13.36
CA ASP A 121 4.51 13.15 -14.43
C ASP A 121 3.61 14.01 -15.35
N PRO A 122 4.18 14.78 -16.31
CA PRO A 122 3.37 15.63 -17.20
C PRO A 122 2.36 14.86 -18.06
N SER A 123 2.55 13.57 -18.29
CA SER A 123 1.61 12.73 -19.05
C SER A 123 0.40 12.25 -18.22
N GLY A 124 0.48 12.36 -16.88
CA GLY A 124 -0.59 12.02 -15.97
C GLY A 124 -0.13 11.30 -14.71
N PHE A 125 -1.00 10.49 -14.18
CA PHE A 125 -0.77 9.68 -12.99
C PHE A 125 -0.70 8.19 -13.35
N ARG A 126 0.19 7.47 -12.69
CA ARG A 126 0.24 6.01 -12.79
C ARG A 126 0.66 5.38 -11.47
N VAL A 127 0.17 4.20 -11.23
CA VAL A 127 0.60 3.36 -10.12
C VAL A 127 1.47 2.23 -10.67
N VAL A 128 2.68 2.15 -10.14
CA VAL A 128 3.69 1.17 -10.54
C VAL A 128 3.91 0.18 -9.40
N ARG A 129 4.09 -1.07 -9.75
CA ARG A 129 4.39 -2.17 -8.83
C ARG A 129 5.52 -3.04 -9.36
N GLY A 130 6.07 -3.88 -8.49
CA GLY A 130 7.15 -4.81 -8.83
C GLY A 130 8.49 -4.33 -8.28
N GLY A 131 9.51 -5.17 -8.39
CA GLY A 131 10.89 -4.87 -8.01
C GLY A 131 11.68 -4.39 -9.22
N ASP A 132 12.50 -5.28 -9.80
CA ASP A 132 13.34 -4.97 -10.96
C ASP A 132 12.54 -4.75 -12.26
N ARG A 133 11.37 -5.38 -12.35
CA ARG A 133 10.42 -5.16 -13.45
C ARG A 133 9.28 -4.28 -12.99
N LEU A 134 9.31 -3.03 -13.43
CA LEU A 134 8.28 -2.05 -13.16
C LEU A 134 7.05 -2.36 -14.03
N LEU A 135 5.94 -2.71 -13.38
CA LEU A 135 4.67 -2.98 -14.04
C LEU A 135 3.67 -1.89 -13.66
N THR A 136 3.11 -1.22 -14.64
CA THR A 136 2.00 -0.29 -14.40
C THR A 136 0.75 -1.07 -14.03
N ALA A 137 0.19 -0.77 -12.87
CA ALA A 137 -1.05 -1.37 -12.40
C ALA A 137 -2.27 -0.69 -13.03
N TYR A 138 -2.25 0.64 -13.10
CA TYR A 138 -3.19 1.47 -13.83
C TYR A 138 -2.59 2.86 -14.07
N SER A 139 -3.16 3.60 -15.00
CA SER A 139 -2.77 4.98 -15.30
C SER A 139 -3.99 5.86 -15.52
N VAL A 140 -3.83 7.14 -15.24
CA VAL A 140 -4.81 8.20 -15.49
C VAL A 140 -4.13 9.22 -16.40
N PRO A 141 -4.53 9.33 -17.66
CA PRO A 141 -3.97 10.31 -18.58
C PRO A 141 -4.25 11.75 -18.12
N ARG A 142 -3.32 12.65 -18.42
CA ARG A 142 -3.38 14.06 -17.98
C ARG A 142 -4.66 14.76 -18.44
N ASP A 143 -5.11 14.51 -19.65
CA ASP A 143 -6.31 15.11 -20.24
C ASP A 143 -7.62 14.74 -19.51
N ARG A 144 -7.59 13.65 -18.75
CA ARG A 144 -8.70 13.20 -17.91
C ARG A 144 -8.69 13.81 -16.51
N ILE A 145 -7.58 14.36 -16.05
CA ILE A 145 -7.42 14.92 -14.70
C ILE A 145 -7.99 16.35 -14.66
N GLN A 146 -9.00 16.57 -13.83
CA GLN A 146 -9.69 17.84 -13.67
C GLN A 146 -9.22 18.63 -12.45
N GLY A 147 -8.70 17.93 -11.44
CA GLY A 147 -8.22 18.53 -10.21
C GLY A 147 -7.67 17.52 -9.25
N VAL A 148 -7.13 18.01 -8.16
CA VAL A 148 -6.61 17.21 -7.05
C VAL A 148 -7.12 17.78 -5.74
N THR A 149 -7.33 16.90 -4.78
CA THR A 149 -7.70 17.31 -3.42
C THR A 149 -7.10 16.35 -2.40
N ARG A 150 -7.19 16.73 -1.15
CA ARG A 150 -6.86 15.91 0.00
C ARG A 150 -8.06 15.08 0.40
N GLY A 151 -7.85 13.82 0.67
CA GLY A 151 -8.86 12.96 1.25
C GLY A 151 -8.31 12.06 2.33
N ALA A 152 -9.19 11.21 2.85
CA ALA A 152 -8.82 10.18 3.79
C ALA A 152 -9.72 8.95 3.62
N ILE A 153 -9.13 7.77 3.78
CA ILE A 153 -9.86 6.50 3.75
C ILE A 153 -9.70 5.81 5.08
N GLN A 154 -10.82 5.40 5.64
CA GLN A 154 -10.83 4.55 6.82
C GLN A 154 -10.77 3.08 6.41
N GLU A 155 -9.81 2.34 6.98
CA GLU A 155 -9.76 0.88 6.87
C GLU A 155 -9.50 0.29 8.25
N GLY A 156 -10.50 -0.41 8.78
CA GLY A 156 -10.53 -0.85 10.17
C GLY A 156 -10.54 0.33 11.13
N ALA A 157 -9.64 0.31 12.11
CA ALA A 157 -9.45 1.39 13.10
C ALA A 157 -8.52 2.52 12.60
N PHE A 158 -8.06 2.47 11.36
CA PHE A 158 -7.05 3.38 10.85
C PHE A 158 -7.58 4.31 9.76
N LEU A 159 -7.20 5.59 9.85
CA LEU A 159 -7.46 6.59 8.84
C LEU A 159 -6.18 6.83 8.02
N TYR A 160 -6.25 6.65 6.70
CA TYR A 160 -5.12 6.82 5.79
C TYR A 160 -5.30 8.07 4.94
N PRO A 161 -4.32 9.00 4.92
CA PRO A 161 -4.38 10.15 4.04
C PRO A 161 -4.29 9.69 2.58
N THR A 162 -5.09 10.31 1.73
CA THR A 162 -5.15 10.02 0.29
C THR A 162 -4.92 11.28 -0.53
N LEU A 163 -4.19 11.13 -1.64
CA LEU A 163 -4.27 12.03 -2.77
C LEU A 163 -5.50 11.62 -3.58
N GLU A 164 -6.46 12.49 -3.70
CA GLU A 164 -7.66 12.27 -4.52
C GLU A 164 -7.50 12.96 -5.86
N ILE A 165 -7.54 12.15 -6.92
CA ILE A 165 -7.44 12.62 -8.30
C ILE A 165 -8.84 12.66 -8.87
N VAL A 166 -9.34 13.87 -9.15
CA VAL A 166 -10.64 14.07 -9.76
C VAL A 166 -10.51 13.94 -11.26
N VAL A 167 -11.27 13.03 -11.85
CA VAL A 167 -11.22 12.71 -13.28
C VAL A 167 -12.56 12.94 -13.94
N SER A 168 -12.53 13.31 -15.22
CA SER A 168 -13.74 13.43 -16.04
C SER A 168 -14.35 12.06 -16.34
N GLN A 169 -15.68 11.94 -16.21
CA GLN A 169 -16.46 10.75 -16.56
C GLN A 169 -17.70 11.16 -17.34
N GLY A 170 -17.63 11.14 -18.67
CA GLY A 170 -18.74 11.64 -19.51
C GLY A 170 -19.08 13.09 -19.15
N ALA A 171 -20.33 13.33 -18.72
CA ALA A 171 -20.78 14.64 -18.25
C ALA A 171 -20.53 14.88 -16.75
N GLY A 172 -19.96 13.93 -16.03
CA GLY A 172 -19.72 13.98 -14.59
C GLY A 172 -18.25 13.90 -14.21
N GLN A 173 -18.01 13.78 -12.92
CA GLN A 173 -16.70 13.62 -12.32
C GLN A 173 -16.66 12.36 -11.45
N ALA A 174 -15.49 11.73 -11.35
CA ALA A 174 -15.22 10.65 -10.43
C ALA A 174 -13.89 10.91 -9.71
N THR A 175 -13.75 10.34 -8.51
CA THR A 175 -12.55 10.51 -7.70
C THR A 175 -11.79 9.20 -7.59
N ILE A 176 -10.49 9.26 -7.82
CA ILE A 176 -9.56 8.13 -7.64
C ILE A 176 -8.74 8.38 -6.38
N PRO A 177 -9.04 7.70 -5.28
CA PRO A 177 -8.28 7.83 -4.05
C PRO A 177 -6.98 7.01 -4.11
N VAL A 178 -5.87 7.66 -3.79
CA VAL A 178 -4.54 7.05 -3.74
C VAL A 178 -3.96 7.22 -2.35
N PRO A 179 -3.91 6.17 -1.53
CA PRO A 179 -3.30 6.25 -0.20
C PRO A 179 -1.83 6.63 -0.29
N VAL A 180 -1.37 7.53 0.58
CA VAL A 180 -0.01 8.07 0.55
C VAL A 180 0.79 7.64 1.77
N THR A 181 2.03 7.22 1.53
CA THR A 181 3.00 6.89 2.59
C THR A 181 4.20 7.81 2.55
N ARG A 182 4.87 7.94 3.67
CA ARG A 182 6.11 8.70 3.76
C ARG A 182 7.20 8.11 2.88
N ASP A 183 7.99 8.99 2.28
CA ASP A 183 9.11 8.60 1.42
C ASP A 183 10.23 7.88 2.19
N ASP A 184 10.52 8.32 3.39
CA ASP A 184 11.56 7.76 4.26
C ASP A 184 11.10 6.53 5.05
N ALA A 185 9.79 6.40 5.27
CA ALA A 185 9.17 5.35 6.07
C ALA A 185 7.92 4.78 5.37
N PRO A 186 8.10 3.86 4.41
CA PRO A 186 7.01 3.38 3.54
C PRO A 186 5.82 2.70 4.25
N LEU A 187 5.97 2.39 5.53
CA LEU A 187 4.89 1.84 6.37
C LEU A 187 4.23 2.91 7.26
N ARG A 188 4.70 4.16 7.21
CA ARG A 188 4.12 5.28 7.95
C ARG A 188 3.28 6.14 7.01
N ARG A 189 2.22 6.70 7.57
CA ARG A 189 1.37 7.68 6.89
C ARG A 189 2.15 8.94 6.59
N GLU A 190 1.80 9.59 5.49
CA GLU A 190 2.36 10.89 5.18
C GLU A 190 1.87 11.94 6.20
N SER A 191 2.72 12.93 6.47
CA SER A 191 2.37 14.06 7.32
C SER A 191 1.42 15.02 6.62
N PRO A 192 0.65 15.84 7.35
CA PRO A 192 -0.17 16.88 6.74
C PRO A 192 0.63 17.76 5.77
N ASP A 193 1.77 18.29 6.19
CA ASP A 193 2.64 19.13 5.36
C ASP A 193 3.21 18.38 4.14
N GLY A 194 3.47 17.07 4.29
CA GLY A 194 3.92 16.21 3.19
C GLY A 194 2.81 16.01 2.15
N MET A 195 1.57 15.85 2.62
CA MET A 195 0.39 15.77 1.74
C MET A 195 0.16 17.07 0.99
N ASP A 196 0.23 18.21 1.67
CA ASP A 196 0.02 19.52 1.04
C ASP A 196 1.06 19.81 -0.03
N ARG A 197 2.34 19.45 0.24
CA ARG A 197 3.40 19.52 -0.77
C ARG A 197 3.15 18.59 -1.96
N LEU A 198 2.71 17.36 -1.71
CA LEU A 198 2.42 16.41 -2.78
C LEU A 198 1.26 16.88 -3.66
N ILE A 199 0.19 17.41 -3.05
CA ILE A 199 -0.97 17.96 -3.76
C ILE A 199 -0.57 19.17 -4.59
N SER A 200 0.21 20.08 -4.02
CA SER A 200 0.71 21.28 -4.72
C SER A 200 1.62 20.91 -5.88
N ASP A 201 2.51 19.92 -5.70
CA ASP A 201 3.36 19.42 -6.78
C ASP A 201 2.53 18.78 -7.90
N ALA A 202 1.53 17.95 -7.56
CA ALA A 202 0.65 17.33 -8.53
C ALA A 202 -0.16 18.37 -9.32
N ALA A 203 -0.75 19.32 -8.63
CA ALA A 203 -1.50 20.42 -9.23
C ALA A 203 -0.63 21.24 -10.20
N ARG A 204 0.59 21.57 -9.79
CA ARG A 204 1.56 22.31 -10.61
C ARG A 204 2.00 21.51 -11.83
N ILE A 205 2.36 20.23 -11.68
CA ILE A 205 2.81 19.37 -12.78
C ILE A 205 1.71 19.20 -13.83
N TRP A 206 0.48 19.04 -13.37
CA TRP A 206 -0.66 18.83 -14.27
C TRP A 206 -1.33 20.13 -14.71
N GLY A 207 -1.03 21.28 -14.12
CA GLY A 207 -1.70 22.55 -14.41
C GLY A 207 -3.20 22.47 -14.12
N VAL A 208 -3.59 21.87 -12.98
CA VAL A 208 -4.98 21.72 -12.53
C VAL A 208 -5.18 22.41 -11.18
N PRO A 209 -6.44 22.79 -10.84
CA PRO A 209 -6.73 23.37 -9.53
C PRO A 209 -6.55 22.35 -8.40
N VAL A 210 -6.12 22.85 -7.23
CA VAL A 210 -6.36 22.19 -5.96
C VAL A 210 -7.80 22.45 -5.57
N LEU A 211 -8.61 21.42 -5.53
CA LEU A 211 -10.00 21.54 -5.11
C LEU A 211 -10.02 21.60 -3.58
N GLY A 212 -10.79 22.53 -3.03
CA GLY A 212 -10.98 22.62 -1.58
C GLY A 212 -11.56 21.31 -1.04
N ASP A 213 -11.25 21.00 0.21
CA ASP A 213 -11.86 19.86 0.90
C ASP A 213 -13.38 20.02 0.79
N GLY A 214 -14.00 19.14 0.00
CA GLY A 214 -15.46 19.12 -0.09
C GLY A 214 -16.01 18.79 1.29
N GLY A 215 -16.53 19.85 1.97
CA GLY A 215 -17.17 19.77 3.26
C GLY A 215 -18.43 18.90 3.23
#